data_c34f34b3605a02b4a825ba021d0a5897
#
_entry.id   c34f34b3605a02b4a825ba021d0a5897
#
_cell.length_a   1.000
_cell.length_b   1.000
_cell.length_c   1.000
_cell.angle_alpha   90.00
_cell.angle_beta   90.00
_cell.angle_gamma   90.00
#
_symmetry.space_group_name_H-M   'P 1'
#
loop_
_entity.id
_entity.type
_entity.pdbx_description
1 polymer ?
#
loop_
_entity_poly.entity_id
_entity_poly.type
_entity_poly.pdbx_seq_one_letter_code
_entity_poly.pdbx_strand_id
1 'polypeptide(L)'
;KVTENEKTSKREGKITISSGELSETVTVYQEGSKPSIVLTQNEYTIGSEGDEIKVELKSNVNYEIQIPNVDWVYENKSRALSSYTHYFTIASNDEYDTRSAEIIFLNKENNLSEKVTIIQAQKDAILPDDENTVDVGSDGANISIDFQANVDWEVVIPEDIDWIVN
;
A
#
# COMPACT_ATOMS: atom_id res chain seq x y z
N LYS A 1 -10.31 -9.25 -40.21
CA LYS A 1 -9.47 -8.90 -39.04
C LYS A 1 -10.02 -9.65 -37.81
N VAL A 2 -9.17 -10.28 -37.03
CA VAL A 2 -9.51 -10.90 -35.73
C VAL A 2 -8.95 -9.98 -34.64
N THR A 3 -9.80 -9.61 -33.66
CA THR A 3 -9.37 -8.80 -32.51
C THR A 3 -8.70 -9.67 -31.46
N GLU A 4 -7.94 -9.06 -30.57
CA GLU A 4 -7.28 -9.72 -29.45
C GLU A 4 -8.27 -10.52 -28.57
N ASN A 5 -7.85 -11.66 -28.05
CA ASN A 5 -8.58 -12.44 -27.08
C ASN A 5 -7.98 -12.20 -25.69
N GLU A 6 -8.58 -11.31 -24.94
CA GLU A 6 -8.13 -10.95 -23.57
C GLU A 6 -8.42 -12.03 -22.53
N LYS A 7 -9.29 -13.02 -22.85
CA LYS A 7 -9.60 -14.14 -21.97
C LYS A 7 -8.54 -15.22 -22.07
N THR A 8 -8.35 -15.98 -21.01
CA THR A 8 -7.40 -17.12 -20.98
C THR A 8 -7.89 -18.33 -21.79
N SER A 9 -9.20 -18.42 -22.05
CA SER A 9 -9.80 -19.52 -22.82
C SER A 9 -9.71 -19.30 -24.32
N LYS A 10 -9.47 -20.39 -25.05
CA LYS A 10 -9.62 -20.46 -26.51
C LYS A 10 -11.04 -20.07 -26.92
N ARG A 11 -11.20 -19.34 -28.01
CA ARG A 11 -12.48 -19.01 -28.60
C ARG A 11 -12.58 -19.48 -30.05
N GLU A 12 -13.80 -19.77 -30.49
CA GLU A 12 -14.13 -20.21 -31.81
C GLU A 12 -15.12 -19.23 -32.46
N GLY A 13 -14.96 -18.97 -33.73
CA GLY A 13 -15.89 -18.21 -34.55
C GLY A 13 -16.10 -18.90 -35.91
N LYS A 14 -17.31 -18.84 -36.46
CA LYS A 14 -17.64 -19.39 -37.78
C LYS A 14 -17.99 -18.29 -38.75
N ILE A 15 -17.40 -18.36 -39.93
CA ILE A 15 -17.67 -17.47 -41.06
C ILE A 15 -18.32 -18.32 -42.14
N THR A 16 -19.55 -17.97 -42.50
CA THR A 16 -20.25 -18.62 -43.62
C THR A 16 -20.13 -17.78 -44.87
N ILE A 17 -19.75 -18.41 -45.97
CA ILE A 17 -19.66 -17.81 -47.30
C ILE A 17 -20.77 -18.49 -48.12
N SER A 18 -21.69 -17.71 -48.67
CA SER A 18 -22.82 -18.24 -49.45
C SER A 18 -23.04 -17.51 -50.75
N SER A 19 -23.50 -18.26 -51.77
CA SER A 19 -23.92 -17.75 -53.05
C SER A 19 -25.10 -18.61 -53.57
N GLY A 20 -26.30 -18.06 -53.56
CA GLY A 20 -27.53 -18.81 -53.84
C GLY A 20 -27.74 -19.94 -52.84
N GLU A 21 -27.87 -21.18 -53.31
CA GLU A 21 -28.06 -22.38 -52.49
C GLU A 21 -26.70 -22.96 -51.98
N LEU A 22 -25.59 -22.47 -52.46
CA LEU A 22 -24.26 -22.93 -52.07
C LEU A 22 -23.81 -22.21 -50.80
N SER A 23 -23.26 -22.96 -49.84
CA SER A 23 -22.77 -22.42 -48.56
C SER A 23 -21.58 -23.23 -48.05
N GLU A 24 -20.52 -22.52 -47.68
CA GLU A 24 -19.33 -23.08 -47.05
C GLU A 24 -19.03 -22.36 -45.73
N THR A 25 -18.51 -23.08 -44.73
CA THR A 25 -18.21 -22.54 -43.42
C THR A 25 -16.74 -22.68 -43.10
N VAL A 26 -16.11 -21.56 -42.76
CA VAL A 26 -14.75 -21.48 -42.27
C VAL A 26 -14.79 -21.30 -40.73
N THR A 27 -14.18 -22.19 -39.99
CA THR A 27 -14.03 -22.06 -38.56
C THR A 27 -12.70 -21.41 -38.22
N VAL A 28 -12.73 -20.37 -37.39
CA VAL A 28 -11.57 -19.63 -36.90
C VAL A 28 -11.41 -19.94 -35.41
N TYR A 29 -10.26 -20.43 -35.04
CA TYR A 29 -9.86 -20.63 -33.64
C TYR A 29 -8.86 -19.56 -33.23
N GLN A 30 -9.02 -19.01 -32.03
CA GLN A 30 -8.04 -18.09 -31.44
C GLN A 30 -7.69 -18.55 -30.02
N GLU A 31 -6.40 -18.71 -29.76
CA GLU A 31 -5.91 -19.04 -28.42
C GLU A 31 -6.23 -17.92 -27.43
N GLY A 32 -6.28 -18.27 -26.14
CA GLY A 32 -6.43 -17.32 -25.05
C GLY A 32 -5.11 -16.59 -24.73
N SER A 33 -5.22 -15.48 -24.04
CA SER A 33 -4.06 -14.79 -23.48
C SER A 33 -3.48 -15.56 -22.29
N LYS A 34 -2.21 -15.30 -21.97
CA LYS A 34 -1.60 -15.88 -20.77
C LYS A 34 -2.30 -15.34 -19.51
N PRO A 35 -2.51 -16.18 -18.48
CA PRO A 35 -2.98 -15.72 -17.17
C PRO A 35 -2.08 -14.61 -16.62
N SER A 36 -2.69 -13.55 -16.10
CA SER A 36 -1.95 -12.42 -15.54
C SER A 36 -2.74 -11.66 -14.48
N ILE A 37 -2.01 -11.13 -13.50
CA ILE A 37 -2.43 -10.09 -12.56
C ILE A 37 -1.37 -9.00 -12.68
N VAL A 38 -1.76 -7.74 -12.84
CA VAL A 38 -0.85 -6.60 -13.00
C VAL A 38 -1.34 -5.47 -12.13
N LEU A 39 -0.56 -5.11 -11.12
CA LEU A 39 -0.81 -3.95 -10.26
C LEU A 39 -0.40 -2.66 -10.99
N THR A 40 -1.17 -1.58 -10.81
CA THR A 40 -0.80 -0.24 -11.30
C THR A 40 0.30 0.37 -10.43
N GLN A 41 0.25 0.08 -9.12
CA GLN A 41 1.21 0.51 -8.11
C GLN A 41 1.36 -0.61 -7.08
N ASN A 42 2.59 -0.89 -6.67
CA ASN A 42 2.92 -1.96 -5.74
C ASN A 42 3.55 -1.51 -4.42
N GLU A 43 3.72 -0.20 -4.21
CA GLU A 43 4.23 0.37 -2.97
C GLU A 43 3.50 1.66 -2.62
N TYR A 44 3.13 1.80 -1.35
CA TYR A 44 2.46 2.97 -0.78
C TYR A 44 3.20 3.41 0.48
N THR A 45 3.59 4.69 0.52
CA THR A 45 4.16 5.33 1.70
C THR A 45 3.10 6.20 2.35
N ILE A 46 2.82 5.97 3.63
CA ILE A 46 1.74 6.58 4.41
C ILE A 46 2.34 7.30 5.62
N GLY A 47 1.79 8.48 5.95
CA GLY A 47 2.14 9.20 7.17
C GLY A 47 1.66 8.48 8.44
N SER A 48 2.15 8.92 9.60
CA SER A 48 1.75 8.37 10.90
C SER A 48 0.24 8.46 11.17
N GLU A 49 -0.44 9.49 10.65
CA GLU A 49 -1.88 9.69 10.85
C GLU A 49 -2.77 8.62 10.17
N GLY A 50 -2.17 7.77 9.30
CA GLY A 50 -2.91 6.83 8.48
C GLY A 50 -3.54 7.48 7.26
N ASP A 51 -4.16 6.67 6.41
CA ASP A 51 -4.85 7.12 5.18
C ASP A 51 -5.69 6.00 4.59
N GLU A 52 -6.43 6.31 3.53
CA GLU A 52 -7.06 5.31 2.66
C GLU A 52 -6.26 5.18 1.36
N ILE A 53 -5.79 3.98 1.05
CA ILE A 53 -5.14 3.69 -0.22
C ILE A 53 -6.11 3.05 -1.22
N LYS A 54 -5.95 3.41 -2.50
CA LYS A 54 -6.65 2.85 -3.64
C LYS A 54 -5.68 1.96 -4.41
N VAL A 55 -5.96 0.66 -4.44
CA VAL A 55 -5.20 -0.31 -5.22
C VAL A 55 -5.95 -0.65 -6.49
N GLU A 56 -5.36 -0.38 -7.65
CA GLU A 56 -5.89 -0.70 -8.96
C GLU A 56 -5.04 -1.78 -9.64
N LEU A 57 -5.72 -2.73 -10.25
CA LEU A 57 -5.05 -3.80 -10.98
C LEU A 57 -5.80 -4.16 -12.27
N LYS A 58 -5.12 -4.90 -13.15
CA LYS A 58 -5.72 -5.57 -14.30
C LYS A 58 -5.50 -7.07 -14.15
N SER A 59 -6.55 -7.86 -14.36
CA SER A 59 -6.47 -9.31 -14.32
C SER A 59 -7.39 -9.94 -15.34
N ASN A 60 -6.95 -11.02 -15.99
CA ASN A 60 -7.77 -11.88 -16.83
C ASN A 60 -8.09 -13.23 -16.18
N VAL A 61 -7.76 -13.37 -14.89
CA VAL A 61 -8.07 -14.51 -14.04
C VAL A 61 -8.74 -14.07 -12.75
N ASN A 62 -9.45 -14.96 -12.08
CA ASN A 62 -9.95 -14.72 -10.74
C ASN A 62 -8.77 -14.67 -9.76
N TYR A 63 -8.90 -13.92 -8.66
CA TYR A 63 -7.91 -13.83 -7.61
C TYR A 63 -8.58 -13.70 -6.23
N GLU A 64 -7.86 -14.05 -5.20
CA GLU A 64 -8.20 -13.79 -3.80
C GLU A 64 -7.25 -12.73 -3.24
N ILE A 65 -7.73 -11.95 -2.27
CA ILE A 65 -6.93 -10.95 -1.57
C ILE A 65 -6.58 -11.51 -0.21
N GLN A 66 -5.29 -11.60 0.08
CA GLN A 66 -4.77 -11.96 1.39
C GLN A 66 -4.34 -10.68 2.10
N ILE A 67 -5.08 -10.31 3.14
CA ILE A 67 -4.77 -9.17 3.99
C ILE A 67 -3.81 -9.65 5.08
N PRO A 68 -2.77 -8.88 5.43
CA PRO A 68 -1.84 -9.24 6.50
C PRO A 68 -2.59 -9.36 7.84
N ASN A 69 -2.13 -10.27 8.70
CA ASN A 69 -2.70 -10.44 10.03
C ASN A 69 -2.15 -9.37 11.00
N VAL A 70 -2.52 -8.13 10.73
CA VAL A 70 -2.21 -6.94 11.56
C VAL A 70 -3.50 -6.17 11.83
N ASP A 71 -3.52 -5.37 12.88
CA ASP A 71 -4.70 -4.64 13.36
C ASP A 71 -4.83 -3.21 12.81
N TRP A 72 -4.02 -2.85 11.81
CA TRP A 72 -3.97 -1.52 11.25
C TRP A 72 -4.19 -1.45 9.72
N VAL A 73 -4.41 -2.59 9.04
CA VAL A 73 -4.73 -2.66 7.60
C VAL A 73 -6.08 -3.34 7.42
N TYR A 74 -7.05 -2.64 6.83
CA TYR A 74 -8.43 -3.13 6.64
C TYR A 74 -8.89 -2.92 5.20
N GLU A 75 -9.50 -3.95 4.59
CA GLU A 75 -10.18 -3.79 3.31
C GLU A 75 -11.52 -3.06 3.48
N ASN A 76 -11.74 -2.00 2.71
CA ASN A 76 -13.00 -1.28 2.67
C ASN A 76 -13.92 -1.82 1.57
N LYS A 77 -14.62 -2.93 1.84
CA LYS A 77 -15.51 -3.62 0.89
C LYS A 77 -16.68 -2.78 0.40
N SER A 78 -17.10 -1.76 1.14
CA SER A 78 -18.23 -0.91 0.77
C SER A 78 -17.93 0.05 -0.39
N ARG A 79 -16.64 0.27 -0.72
CA ARG A 79 -16.18 1.16 -1.80
C ARG A 79 -15.71 0.44 -3.06
N ALA A 80 -15.65 -0.88 -3.06
CA ALA A 80 -15.26 -1.64 -4.25
C ALA A 80 -16.28 -1.44 -5.38
N LEU A 81 -15.99 -0.52 -6.31
CA LEU A 81 -16.85 -0.18 -7.44
C LEU A 81 -16.67 -1.13 -8.64
N SER A 82 -15.60 -1.92 -8.62
CA SER A 82 -15.30 -2.93 -9.64
C SER A 82 -14.43 -4.03 -9.04
N SER A 83 -14.38 -5.20 -9.71
CA SER A 83 -13.52 -6.32 -9.32
C SER A 83 -12.01 -6.03 -9.45
N TYR A 84 -11.63 -4.85 -9.93
CA TYR A 84 -10.23 -4.47 -10.19
C TYR A 84 -9.78 -3.22 -9.41
N THR A 85 -10.61 -2.73 -8.51
CA THR A 85 -10.29 -1.58 -7.67
C THR A 85 -10.65 -1.91 -6.23
N HIS A 86 -9.66 -1.86 -5.35
CA HIS A 86 -9.80 -2.16 -3.93
C HIS A 86 -9.36 -0.96 -3.10
N TYR A 87 -10.02 -0.75 -1.98
CA TYR A 87 -9.70 0.30 -1.03
C TYR A 87 -9.31 -0.33 0.29
N PHE A 88 -8.24 0.18 0.88
CA PHE A 88 -7.76 -0.26 2.19
C PHE A 88 -7.57 0.95 3.09
N THR A 89 -8.11 0.85 4.30
CA THR A 89 -7.88 1.83 5.36
C THR A 89 -6.64 1.43 6.13
N ILE A 90 -5.71 2.36 6.28
CA ILE A 90 -4.51 2.25 7.07
C ILE A 90 -4.71 3.10 8.33
N ALA A 91 -4.80 2.47 9.49
CA ALA A 91 -4.99 3.16 10.77
C ALA A 91 -3.73 3.96 11.15
N SER A 92 -3.88 4.93 12.07
CA SER A 92 -2.75 5.71 12.61
C SER A 92 -1.68 4.80 13.21
N ASN A 93 -0.43 5.23 13.09
CA ASN A 93 0.71 4.64 13.78
C ASN A 93 1.08 5.53 14.97
N ASP A 94 0.64 5.16 16.15
CA ASP A 94 0.91 5.89 17.38
C ASP A 94 2.26 5.50 18.04
N GLU A 95 2.97 4.55 17.39
CA GLU A 95 4.30 4.10 17.82
C GLU A 95 5.41 4.97 17.22
N TYR A 96 6.58 4.91 17.84
CA TYR A 96 7.75 5.71 17.45
C TYR A 96 8.68 5.00 16.45
N ASP A 97 8.21 3.89 15.89
CA ASP A 97 8.89 3.12 14.86
C ASP A 97 8.06 3.05 13.58
N THR A 98 8.73 3.06 12.43
CA THR A 98 8.09 2.77 11.13
C THR A 98 7.59 1.34 11.11
N ARG A 99 6.47 1.11 10.39
CA ARG A 99 5.94 -0.24 10.21
C ARG A 99 5.62 -0.53 8.76
N SER A 100 5.60 -1.80 8.40
CA SER A 100 5.26 -2.23 7.05
C SER A 100 4.38 -3.46 7.03
N ALA A 101 3.59 -3.60 5.97
CA ALA A 101 2.74 -4.76 5.73
C ALA A 101 2.60 -5.04 4.23
N GLU A 102 2.25 -6.28 3.87
CA GLU A 102 2.04 -6.69 2.49
C GLU A 102 0.61 -7.20 2.30
N ILE A 103 -0.06 -6.69 1.26
CA ILE A 103 -1.33 -7.23 0.74
C ILE A 103 -1.00 -8.07 -0.48
N ILE A 104 -1.52 -9.30 -0.56
CA ILE A 104 -1.21 -10.22 -1.64
C ILE A 104 -2.46 -10.49 -2.48
N PHE A 105 -2.33 -10.36 -3.80
CA PHE A 105 -3.33 -10.74 -4.81
C PHE A 105 -2.90 -12.06 -5.42
N LEU A 106 -3.63 -13.14 -5.14
CA LEU A 106 -3.22 -14.51 -5.42
C LEU A 106 -4.21 -15.23 -6.34
N ASN A 107 -3.71 -15.82 -7.42
CA ASN A 107 -4.43 -16.85 -8.17
C ASN A 107 -3.72 -18.20 -8.02
N LYS A 108 -4.28 -19.11 -7.26
CA LYS A 108 -3.71 -20.44 -6.96
C LYS A 108 -3.66 -21.35 -8.18
N GLU A 109 -4.67 -21.26 -9.06
CA GLU A 109 -4.80 -22.15 -10.23
C GLU A 109 -3.66 -21.96 -11.22
N ASN A 110 -3.18 -20.73 -11.38
CA ASN A 110 -2.10 -20.38 -12.31
C ASN A 110 -0.79 -20.06 -11.62
N ASN A 111 -0.71 -20.21 -10.30
CA ASN A 111 0.46 -19.89 -9.47
C ASN A 111 0.95 -18.44 -9.68
N LEU A 112 -0.01 -17.48 -9.71
CA LEU A 112 0.28 -16.06 -9.82
C LEU A 112 0.12 -15.39 -8.46
N SER A 113 1.06 -14.50 -8.14
CA SER A 113 1.04 -13.73 -6.90
C SER A 113 1.65 -12.36 -7.15
N GLU A 114 0.88 -11.32 -6.83
CA GLU A 114 1.33 -9.93 -6.85
C GLU A 114 1.18 -9.33 -5.45
N LYS A 115 2.13 -8.46 -5.06
CA LYS A 115 2.19 -7.87 -3.73
C LYS A 115 2.09 -6.36 -3.79
N VAL A 116 1.33 -5.80 -2.85
CA VAL A 116 1.34 -4.38 -2.51
C VAL A 116 2.02 -4.23 -1.15
N THR A 117 3.10 -3.47 -1.11
CA THR A 117 3.81 -3.12 0.13
C THR A 117 3.30 -1.78 0.65
N ILE A 118 2.95 -1.73 1.92
CA ILE A 118 2.58 -0.52 2.66
C ILE A 118 3.72 -0.22 3.63
N ILE A 119 4.26 0.99 3.58
CA ILE A 119 5.27 1.51 4.50
C ILE A 119 4.64 2.70 5.21
N GLN A 120 4.49 2.62 6.53
CA GLN A 120 3.91 3.70 7.32
C GLN A 120 4.95 4.33 8.25
N ALA A 121 5.02 5.66 8.22
CA ALA A 121 5.89 6.42 9.09
C ALA A 121 5.54 6.24 10.56
N GLN A 122 6.53 6.43 11.43
CA GLN A 122 6.38 6.51 12.87
C GLN A 122 5.71 7.83 13.28
N LYS A 123 5.24 7.90 14.53
CA LYS A 123 4.88 9.15 15.18
C LYS A 123 6.16 9.90 15.57
N ASP A 124 6.24 11.17 15.19
CA ASP A 124 7.35 12.04 15.54
C ASP A 124 7.32 12.38 17.03
N ALA A 125 8.46 12.30 17.68
CA ALA A 125 8.57 12.59 19.12
C ALA A 125 9.96 13.01 19.57
N ILE A 126 9.95 13.83 20.63
CA ILE A 126 11.07 14.08 21.51
C ILE A 126 10.57 13.73 22.91
N LEU A 127 11.18 12.73 23.55
CA LEU A 127 10.74 12.16 24.82
C LEU A 127 11.84 12.37 25.87
N PRO A 128 11.66 13.29 26.83
CA PRO A 128 12.58 13.39 27.98
C PRO A 128 12.56 12.10 28.81
N ASP A 129 13.73 11.63 29.24
CA ASP A 129 13.86 10.42 30.05
C ASP A 129 13.43 10.65 31.52
N ASP A 130 13.54 11.91 32.00
CA ASP A 130 13.21 12.33 33.39
C ASP A 130 12.08 13.38 33.42
N GLU A 131 11.76 13.86 34.65
CA GLU A 131 10.80 14.95 34.84
C GLU A 131 11.26 16.22 34.09
N ASN A 132 10.33 16.93 33.44
CA ASN A 132 10.58 18.15 32.66
C ASN A 132 10.95 19.37 33.54
N THR A 133 11.51 19.12 34.76
CA THR A 133 11.85 20.18 35.71
C THR A 133 13.18 19.83 36.39
N VAL A 134 14.09 20.78 36.39
CA VAL A 134 15.38 20.66 37.05
C VAL A 134 15.52 21.79 38.08
N ASP A 135 15.66 21.45 39.37
CA ASP A 135 15.92 22.43 40.43
C ASP A 135 17.42 22.60 40.66
N VAL A 136 17.89 23.85 40.61
CA VAL A 136 19.28 24.21 40.79
C VAL A 136 19.41 25.19 41.96
N GLY A 137 20.35 24.94 42.88
CA GLY A 137 20.64 25.83 43.99
C GLY A 137 21.23 27.19 43.54
N SER A 138 21.29 28.13 44.50
CA SER A 138 21.78 29.51 44.23
C SER A 138 23.22 29.59 43.71
N ASP A 139 24.02 28.57 43.96
CA ASP A 139 25.43 28.53 43.52
C ASP A 139 25.62 28.08 42.06
N GLY A 140 24.49 27.74 41.40
CA GLY A 140 24.48 27.18 40.04
C GLY A 140 24.96 25.74 39.99
N ALA A 141 24.80 25.08 38.88
CA ALA A 141 25.30 23.73 38.60
C ALA A 141 25.39 23.46 37.09
N ASN A 142 26.14 22.43 36.71
CA ASN A 142 25.99 21.81 35.42
C ASN A 142 24.79 20.87 35.47
N ILE A 143 23.90 21.00 34.49
CA ILE A 143 22.75 20.11 34.33
C ILE A 143 22.92 19.25 33.09
N SER A 144 22.40 18.02 33.13
CA SER A 144 22.25 17.16 31.94
C SER A 144 20.77 16.91 31.71
N ILE A 145 20.37 16.95 30.48
CA ILE A 145 19.00 16.63 30.04
C ILE A 145 19.11 15.45 29.09
N ASP A 146 18.65 14.30 29.52
CA ASP A 146 18.64 13.09 28.74
C ASP A 146 17.25 12.93 28.07
N PHE A 147 17.22 12.61 26.77
CA PHE A 147 15.98 12.41 26.01
C PHE A 147 16.21 11.50 24.80
N GLN A 148 15.14 10.92 24.27
CA GLN A 148 15.10 10.17 23.03
C GLN A 148 14.37 10.98 21.96
N ALA A 149 14.88 10.99 20.73
CA ALA A 149 14.22 11.64 19.60
C ALA A 149 14.34 10.77 18.35
N ASN A 150 13.28 10.74 17.54
CA ASN A 150 13.26 10.11 16.22
C ASN A 150 13.16 11.14 15.09
N VAL A 151 13.36 12.41 15.41
CA VAL A 151 13.38 13.57 14.52
C VAL A 151 14.64 14.41 14.75
N ASP A 152 14.98 15.27 13.81
CA ASP A 152 16.02 16.28 14.01
C ASP A 152 15.59 17.28 15.11
N TRP A 153 16.53 17.67 15.95
CA TRP A 153 16.25 18.56 17.07
C TRP A 153 17.32 19.63 17.25
N GLU A 154 16.94 20.71 17.91
CA GLU A 154 17.84 21.79 18.32
C GLU A 154 17.52 22.21 19.75
N VAL A 155 18.52 22.73 20.45
CA VAL A 155 18.35 23.36 21.78
C VAL A 155 18.16 24.85 21.58
N VAL A 156 17.03 25.39 22.03
CA VAL A 156 16.75 26.83 21.98
C VAL A 156 16.68 27.39 23.41
N ILE A 157 17.61 28.26 23.75
CA ILE A 157 17.57 29.05 24.99
C ILE A 157 17.01 30.43 24.62
N PRO A 158 15.90 30.92 25.24
CA PRO A 158 15.33 32.21 24.95
C PRO A 158 16.37 33.36 25.19
N GLU A 159 16.37 34.38 24.33
CA GLU A 159 17.35 35.48 24.37
C GLU A 159 17.31 36.30 25.68
N ASP A 160 16.18 36.31 26.39
CA ASP A 160 16.01 36.97 27.69
C ASP A 160 16.52 36.13 28.89
N ILE A 161 17.01 34.91 28.65
CA ILE A 161 17.59 34.01 29.66
C ILE A 161 19.12 34.04 29.51
N ASP A 162 19.79 34.90 30.26
CA ASP A 162 21.25 35.09 30.19
C ASP A 162 22.07 34.29 31.21
N TRP A 163 21.38 33.55 32.10
CA TRP A 163 21.97 32.74 33.16
C TRP A 163 22.02 31.23 32.86
N ILE A 164 21.40 30.78 31.76
CA ILE A 164 21.56 29.45 31.20
C ILE A 164 22.47 29.51 29.99
N VAL A 165 23.53 28.75 29.98
CA VAL A 165 24.47 28.64 28.86
C VAL A 165 24.65 27.21 28.43
N ASN A 166 24.75 27.00 27.10
CA ASN A 166 25.00 25.68 26.50
C ASN A 166 26.51 25.46 26.34
#